data_03404eea9183707979cf70f54978744c
#
_entry.id   03404eea9183707979cf70f54978744c
#
_cell.length_a   1.000
_cell.length_b   1.000
_cell.length_c   1.000
_cell.angle_alpha   90.00
_cell.angle_beta   90.00
_cell.angle_gamma   90.00
#
_symmetry.space_group_name_H-M   'P 1'
#
loop_
_entity.id
_entity.type
_entity.pdbx_description
1 polymer ?
#
loop_
_entity_poly.entity_id
_entity_poly.type
_entity_poly.pdbx_seq_one_letter_code
_entity_poly.pdbx_strand_id
1 'polypeptide(L)'
;MELESEIGHVKMIPFKGTVQGELFRGIVEPCGVDTQVTNANDVRHMSARYMLTGEDCAGQPCRIYVENNAWFTDGNRPRPFHTVPTFITDSKALAPRLHRNHFVGEGLRDEQGLWIRFYELEEE
;
A
#
# COMPACT_ATOMS: atom_id res chain seq x y z
N MET A 1 -8.20 15.62 3.50
CA MET A 1 -9.00 15.87 4.72
C MET A 1 -8.09 15.74 5.92
N GLU A 2 -8.10 16.72 6.80
CA GLU A 2 -7.22 16.75 7.98
C GLU A 2 -7.98 17.09 9.24
N LEU A 3 -7.52 16.51 10.35
CA LEU A 3 -7.97 16.83 11.68
C LEU A 3 -6.76 16.96 12.60
N GLU A 4 -6.65 18.06 13.32
CA GLU A 4 -5.65 18.23 14.37
C GLU A 4 -6.32 18.33 15.73
N SER A 5 -5.72 17.66 16.72
CA SER A 5 -6.15 17.74 18.10
C SER A 5 -4.93 17.62 19.03
N GLU A 6 -5.15 17.80 20.33
CA GLU A 6 -4.09 17.68 21.32
C GLU A 6 -3.53 16.26 21.43
N ILE A 7 -4.32 15.26 21.03
CA ILE A 7 -3.89 13.86 21.12
C ILE A 7 -3.38 13.28 19.81
N GLY A 8 -3.52 14.01 18.70
CA GLY A 8 -3.02 13.49 17.43
C GLY A 8 -3.45 14.30 16.25
N HIS A 9 -2.88 13.94 15.12
CA HIS A 9 -3.13 14.55 13.83
C HIS A 9 -3.51 13.45 12.83
N VAL A 10 -4.61 13.64 12.10
CA VAL A 10 -5.09 12.66 11.12
C VAL A 10 -5.16 13.32 9.75
N LYS A 11 -4.59 12.64 8.76
CA LYS A 11 -4.77 12.98 7.34
C LYS A 11 -5.37 11.80 6.61
N MET A 12 -6.38 12.06 5.78
CA MET A 12 -6.91 11.07 4.86
C MET A 12 -6.72 11.58 3.45
N ILE A 13 -5.91 10.87 2.68
CA ILE A 13 -5.47 11.29 1.35
C ILE A 13 -6.01 10.29 0.33
N PRO A 14 -7.08 10.63 -0.41
CA PRO A 14 -7.52 9.76 -1.49
C PRO A 14 -6.49 9.76 -2.61
N PHE A 15 -6.35 8.63 -3.27
CA PHE A 15 -5.38 8.51 -4.34
C PHE A 15 -5.91 7.62 -5.46
N LYS A 16 -5.30 7.76 -6.62
CA LYS A 16 -5.52 6.91 -7.78
C LYS A 16 -4.17 6.48 -8.32
N GLY A 17 -4.17 5.46 -9.15
CA GLY A 17 -2.93 4.99 -9.72
C GLY A 17 -3.12 3.77 -10.59
N THR A 18 -2.02 3.32 -11.13
CA THR A 18 -1.96 2.12 -11.96
C THR A 18 -0.98 1.13 -11.37
N VAL A 19 -1.17 -0.14 -11.68
CA VAL A 19 -0.28 -1.21 -11.28
C VAL A 19 0.25 -1.89 -12.53
N GLN A 20 1.56 -2.06 -12.60
CA GLN A 20 2.21 -2.77 -13.68
C GLN A 20 3.17 -3.80 -13.09
N GLY A 21 3.09 -5.01 -13.59
CA GLY A 21 3.98 -6.08 -13.17
C GLY A 21 3.70 -7.36 -13.93
N GLU A 22 4.56 -8.35 -13.75
CA GLU A 22 4.40 -9.64 -14.40
C GLU A 22 3.23 -10.44 -13.83
N LEU A 23 2.92 -10.23 -12.56
CA LEU A 23 1.87 -10.99 -11.87
C LEU A 23 0.49 -10.37 -12.04
N PHE A 24 0.43 -9.05 -12.19
CA PHE A 24 -0.84 -8.33 -12.22
C PHE A 24 -0.68 -6.98 -12.91
N ARG A 25 -1.71 -6.58 -13.65
CA ARG A 25 -1.81 -5.24 -14.25
C ARG A 25 -3.23 -4.72 -14.05
N GLY A 26 -3.32 -3.47 -13.60
CA GLY A 26 -4.63 -2.89 -13.36
C GLY A 26 -4.57 -1.47 -12.83
N ILE A 27 -5.67 -1.10 -12.19
CA ILE A 27 -5.83 0.24 -11.64
C ILE A 27 -6.28 0.17 -10.19
N VAL A 28 -6.03 1.28 -9.48
CA VAL A 28 -6.63 1.50 -8.16
C VAL A 28 -8.06 1.96 -8.37
N GLU A 29 -9.01 1.23 -7.80
CA GLU A 29 -10.42 1.60 -7.85
C GLU A 29 -10.66 2.89 -7.05
N PRO A 30 -11.70 3.69 -7.40
CA PRO A 30 -12.09 4.80 -6.55
C PRO A 30 -12.31 4.37 -5.10
N CYS A 31 -12.07 5.26 -4.16
CA CYS A 31 -12.11 5.05 -2.71
C CYS A 31 -10.80 4.55 -2.09
N GLY A 32 -9.72 4.49 -2.86
CA GLY A 32 -8.39 4.26 -2.27
C GLY A 32 -8.01 5.43 -1.39
N VAL A 33 -7.65 5.17 -0.13
CA VAL A 33 -7.31 6.21 0.84
C VAL A 33 -6.06 5.80 1.61
N ASP A 34 -5.11 6.73 1.71
CA ASP A 34 -3.98 6.65 2.61
C ASP A 34 -4.32 7.44 3.86
N THR A 35 -4.51 6.73 4.98
CA THR A 35 -4.82 7.36 6.27
C THR A 35 -3.54 7.42 7.09
N GLN A 36 -3.15 8.64 7.48
CA GLN A 36 -1.96 8.88 8.27
C GLN A 36 -2.37 9.45 9.62
N VAL A 37 -1.98 8.75 10.69
CA VAL A 37 -2.29 9.16 12.05
C VAL A 37 -0.99 9.38 12.80
N THR A 38 -0.76 10.62 13.24
CA THR A 38 0.41 10.95 14.07
C THR A 38 -0.08 11.13 15.50
N ASN A 39 0.49 10.36 16.43
CA ASN A 39 0.08 10.43 17.83
C ASN A 39 0.86 11.50 18.60
N ALA A 40 0.56 11.64 19.89
CA ALA A 40 1.19 12.65 20.74
C ALA A 40 2.68 12.42 20.97
N ASN A 41 3.21 11.23 20.67
CA ASN A 41 4.63 10.88 20.78
C ASN A 41 5.35 11.03 19.44
N ASP A 42 4.74 11.71 18.47
CA ASP A 42 5.29 11.95 17.14
C ASP A 42 5.59 10.66 16.36
N VAL A 43 4.80 9.61 16.62
CA VAL A 43 4.81 8.40 15.82
C VAL A 43 3.68 8.47 14.81
N ARG A 44 4.04 8.38 13.52
CA ARG A 44 3.07 8.41 12.43
C ARG A 44 2.85 7.00 11.90
N HIS A 45 1.58 6.57 11.93
CA HIS A 45 1.14 5.35 11.29
C HIS A 45 0.49 5.69 9.95
N MET A 46 1.04 5.16 8.88
CA MET A 46 0.44 5.24 7.54
C MET A 46 -0.26 3.93 7.25
N SER A 47 -1.51 4.00 6.82
CA SER A 47 -2.29 2.83 6.41
C SER A 47 -3.04 3.16 5.13
N ALA A 48 -2.53 2.68 4.01
CA ALA A 48 -3.17 2.82 2.72
C ALA A 48 -4.05 1.60 2.46
N ARG A 49 -5.34 1.82 2.24
CA ARG A 49 -6.30 0.76 1.98
C ARG A 49 -6.98 1.03 0.65
N TYR A 50 -6.92 0.03 -0.23
CA TYR A 50 -7.43 0.21 -1.57
C TYR A 50 -7.72 -1.12 -2.26
N MET A 51 -8.51 -1.03 -3.32
CA MET A 51 -8.87 -2.17 -4.15
C MET A 51 -8.25 -1.98 -5.53
N LEU A 52 -7.59 -3.02 -6.01
CA LEU A 52 -7.07 -3.08 -7.37
C LEU A 52 -8.01 -3.91 -8.23
N THR A 53 -8.22 -3.48 -9.46
CA THR A 53 -8.98 -4.22 -10.47
C THR A 53 -8.14 -4.33 -11.73
N GLY A 54 -8.05 -5.53 -12.29
CA GLY A 54 -7.26 -5.74 -13.50
C GLY A 54 -7.22 -7.21 -13.89
N GLU A 55 -6.06 -7.62 -14.42
CA GLU A 55 -5.84 -8.97 -14.89
C GLU A 55 -4.61 -9.58 -14.21
N ASP A 56 -4.74 -10.86 -13.85
CA ASP A 56 -3.63 -11.62 -13.29
C ASP A 56 -2.72 -12.19 -14.39
N CYS A 57 -1.68 -12.91 -13.96
CA CYS A 57 -0.70 -13.52 -14.88
C CYS A 57 -1.28 -14.62 -15.77
N ALA A 58 -2.48 -15.12 -15.44
CA ALA A 58 -3.20 -16.09 -16.26
C ALA A 58 -4.16 -15.40 -17.24
N GLY A 59 -4.16 -14.05 -17.29
CA GLY A 59 -5.05 -13.29 -18.16
C GLY A 59 -6.48 -13.21 -17.68
N GLN A 60 -6.75 -13.57 -16.42
CA GLN A 60 -8.09 -13.56 -15.86
C GLN A 60 -8.38 -12.25 -15.13
N PRO A 61 -9.58 -11.67 -15.32
CA PRO A 61 -9.94 -10.49 -14.53
C PRO A 61 -10.05 -10.84 -13.06
N CYS A 62 -9.53 -9.96 -12.22
CA CYS A 62 -9.53 -10.18 -10.78
C CYS A 62 -9.39 -8.88 -10.02
N ARG A 63 -9.58 -8.97 -8.71
CA ARG A 63 -9.39 -7.87 -7.77
C ARG A 63 -8.41 -8.27 -6.69
N ILE A 64 -7.71 -7.26 -6.18
CA ILE A 64 -6.80 -7.43 -5.04
C ILE A 64 -7.10 -6.33 -4.04
N TYR A 65 -7.47 -6.69 -2.81
CA TYR A 65 -7.53 -5.74 -1.73
C TYR A 65 -6.14 -5.62 -1.11
N VAL A 66 -5.71 -4.38 -0.91
CA VAL A 66 -4.40 -4.08 -0.33
C VAL A 66 -4.58 -3.26 0.93
N GLU A 67 -3.91 -3.67 2.00
CA GLU A 67 -3.72 -2.86 3.19
C GLU A 67 -2.22 -2.72 3.38
N ASN A 68 -1.71 -1.50 3.22
CA ASN A 68 -0.27 -1.25 3.25
C ASN A 68 0.05 -0.33 4.41
N ASN A 69 0.83 -0.82 5.37
CA ASN A 69 1.11 -0.12 6.63
C ASN A 69 2.58 0.22 6.76
N ALA A 70 2.84 1.36 7.40
CA ALA A 70 4.18 1.79 7.77
C ALA A 70 4.11 2.68 9.00
N TRP A 71 5.21 2.72 9.76
CA TRP A 71 5.34 3.54 10.96
C TRP A 71 6.61 4.36 10.86
N PHE A 72 6.51 5.65 11.18
CA PHE A 72 7.65 6.58 11.16
C PHE A 72 7.70 7.33 12.48
N THR A 73 8.93 7.58 12.96
CA THR A 73 9.15 8.33 14.18
C THR A 73 9.83 9.66 13.87
N ASP A 74 9.71 10.62 14.79
CA ASP A 74 10.37 11.92 14.73
C ASP A 74 10.06 12.72 13.47
N GLY A 75 8.83 12.54 12.95
CA GLY A 75 8.39 13.28 11.78
C GLY A 75 9.12 12.95 10.48
N ASN A 76 10.07 12.03 10.52
CA ASN A 76 10.88 11.68 9.36
C ASN A 76 10.36 10.46 8.64
N ARG A 77 10.32 10.57 7.31
CA ARG A 77 10.09 9.43 6.43
C ARG A 77 11.37 9.20 5.63
N PRO A 78 12.07 8.07 5.85
CA PRO A 78 13.29 7.77 5.10
C PRO A 78 13.01 7.69 3.60
N ARG A 79 14.05 7.81 2.81
CA ARG A 79 13.97 7.64 1.35
C ARG A 79 15.01 6.62 0.91
N PRO A 80 14.63 5.45 0.39
CA PRO A 80 13.24 4.96 0.30
C PRO A 80 12.65 4.63 1.67
N PHE A 81 11.34 4.56 1.74
CA PHE A 81 10.66 4.10 2.95
C PHE A 81 10.11 2.68 2.71
N HIS A 82 9.96 1.94 3.81
CA HIS A 82 9.51 0.55 3.76
C HIS A 82 8.13 0.41 4.38
N THR A 83 7.34 -0.49 3.81
CA THR A 83 5.98 -0.74 4.25
C THR A 83 5.76 -2.25 4.41
N VAL A 84 4.67 -2.59 5.13
CA VAL A 84 4.25 -3.98 5.30
C VAL A 84 2.86 -4.12 4.68
N PRO A 85 2.79 -4.65 3.45
CA PRO A 85 1.50 -4.88 2.80
C PRO A 85 0.90 -6.21 3.19
N THR A 86 -0.43 -6.26 3.20
CA THR A 86 -1.19 -7.51 3.22
C THR A 86 -2.20 -7.49 2.09
N PHE A 87 -2.55 -8.67 1.58
CA PHE A 87 -3.37 -8.81 0.38
C PHE A 87 -4.49 -9.82 0.57
N ILE A 88 -5.64 -9.54 -0.05
CA ILE A 88 -6.71 -10.51 -0.24
C ILE A 88 -7.12 -10.42 -1.71
N THR A 89 -7.20 -11.55 -2.40
CA THR A 89 -7.55 -11.57 -3.81
C THR A 89 -8.53 -12.70 -4.14
N ASP A 90 -9.33 -12.48 -5.18
CA ASP A 90 -10.17 -13.51 -5.78
C ASP A 90 -9.47 -14.24 -6.95
N SER A 91 -8.23 -13.88 -7.27
CA SER A 91 -7.46 -14.56 -8.31
C SER A 91 -6.98 -15.93 -7.82
N LYS A 92 -7.38 -16.99 -8.51
CA LYS A 92 -6.89 -18.35 -8.20
C LYS A 92 -5.40 -18.49 -8.47
N ALA A 93 -4.89 -17.77 -9.47
CA ALA A 93 -3.47 -17.81 -9.81
C ALA A 93 -2.61 -17.13 -8.76
N LEU A 94 -3.09 -16.02 -8.17
CA LEU A 94 -2.30 -15.20 -7.24
C LEU A 94 -2.51 -15.57 -5.76
N ALA A 95 -3.66 -16.15 -5.41
CA ALA A 95 -4.00 -16.40 -4.01
C ALA A 95 -2.95 -17.22 -3.25
N PRO A 96 -2.40 -18.31 -3.81
CA PRO A 96 -1.40 -19.09 -3.07
C PRO A 96 -0.17 -18.30 -2.65
N ARG A 97 0.19 -17.29 -3.43
CA ARG A 97 1.35 -16.44 -3.15
C ARG A 97 0.97 -15.24 -2.30
N LEU A 98 -0.07 -14.51 -2.71
CA LEU A 98 -0.45 -13.26 -2.04
C LEU A 98 -1.00 -13.50 -0.63
N HIS A 99 -1.77 -14.57 -0.43
CA HIS A 99 -2.38 -14.84 0.88
C HIS A 99 -1.38 -15.33 1.93
N ARG A 100 -0.14 -15.61 1.55
CA ARG A 100 0.92 -15.86 2.51
C ARG A 100 1.33 -14.60 3.27
N ASN A 101 1.06 -13.43 2.69
CA ASN A 101 1.39 -12.13 3.27
C ASN A 101 2.88 -12.03 3.67
N HIS A 102 3.74 -12.50 2.78
CA HIS A 102 5.18 -12.52 3.00
C HIS A 102 5.86 -11.53 2.06
N PHE A 103 5.48 -10.27 2.19
CA PHE A 103 5.90 -9.19 1.29
C PHE A 103 6.40 -7.99 2.07
N VAL A 104 7.24 -7.21 1.43
CA VAL A 104 7.64 -5.88 1.87
C VAL A 104 7.39 -4.90 0.73
N GLY A 105 7.00 -3.68 1.08
CA GLY A 105 6.87 -2.59 0.13
C GLY A 105 8.03 -1.62 0.26
N GLU A 106 8.42 -1.03 -0.85
CA GLU A 106 9.41 0.04 -0.88
C GLU A 106 8.81 1.24 -1.59
N GLY A 107 8.78 2.37 -0.91
CA GLY A 107 8.21 3.61 -1.45
C GLY A 107 9.29 4.59 -1.86
N LEU A 108 9.11 5.17 -3.04
CA LEU A 108 9.97 6.19 -3.61
C LEU A 108 9.12 7.28 -4.23
N ARG A 109 9.54 8.52 -4.07
CA ARG A 109 8.90 9.65 -4.75
C ARG A 109 9.89 10.26 -5.72
N ASP A 110 9.44 10.45 -6.96
CA ASP A 110 10.21 11.11 -8.00
C ASP A 110 9.37 12.23 -8.64
N GLU A 111 9.84 12.79 -9.76
CA GLU A 111 9.14 13.87 -10.47
C GLU A 111 7.77 13.45 -11.01
N GLN A 112 7.57 12.15 -11.24
CA GLN A 112 6.32 11.63 -11.78
C GLN A 112 5.31 11.25 -10.69
N GLY A 113 5.73 11.22 -9.43
CA GLY A 113 4.86 10.94 -8.30
C GLY A 113 5.42 9.90 -7.35
N LEU A 114 4.52 9.23 -6.66
CA LEU A 114 4.87 8.20 -5.68
C LEU A 114 4.82 6.82 -6.32
N TRP A 115 5.87 6.05 -6.11
CA TRP A 115 5.99 4.67 -6.55
C TRP A 115 6.07 3.77 -5.34
N ILE A 116 5.29 2.69 -5.34
CA ILE A 116 5.41 1.62 -4.33
C ILE A 116 5.71 0.34 -5.08
N ARG A 117 6.80 -0.31 -4.69
CA ARG A 117 7.18 -1.62 -5.22
C ARG A 117 6.96 -2.65 -4.13
N PHE A 118 6.30 -3.75 -4.48
CA PHE A 118 6.10 -4.86 -3.56
C PHE A 118 7.03 -6.00 -3.92
N TYR A 119 7.72 -6.52 -2.93
CA TYR A 119 8.65 -7.63 -3.07
C TYR A 119 8.22 -8.78 -2.18
N GLU A 120 8.25 -9.97 -2.75
CA GLU A 120 8.05 -11.19 -1.97
C GLU A 120 9.34 -11.52 -1.23
N LEU A 121 9.22 -11.78 0.07
CA LEU A 121 10.39 -12.15 0.87
C LEU A 121 10.74 -13.62 0.63
N GLU A 122 12.03 -13.91 0.51
CA GLU A 122 12.50 -15.28 0.38
C GLU A 122 12.40 -16.00 1.71
N GLU A 123 12.05 -17.27 1.65
CA GLU A 123 12.10 -18.15 2.83
C GLU A 123 13.52 -18.64 3.04
N GLU A 124 13.98 -18.52 4.28
CA GLU A 124 15.27 -19.07 4.70
C GLU A 124 15.09 -20.47 5.25
#